data_f1b3cfa48faf63c5c75b22a2c40ff309
#
_entry.id   f1b3cfa48faf63c5c75b22a2c40ff309
#
_cell.length_a   1.000
_cell.length_b   1.000
_cell.length_c   1.000
_cell.angle_alpha   90.00
_cell.angle_beta   90.00
_cell.angle_gamma   90.00
#
_symmetry.space_group_name_H-M   'P 1'
#
loop_
_entity.id
_entity.type
_entity.pdbx_description
1 polymer ?
#
loop_
_entity_poly.entity_id
_entity_poly.type
_entity_poly.pdbx_seq_one_letter_code
_entity_poly.pdbx_strand_id
1 'polypeptide(L)'
;FMSIMVILQIIVLLGAIFIGVRLGGIGIGYAGGAGVLVLGLCLGMKPGNIPWDVILLIASVIAAISAMQLAGGLQYLVYIAEKILYKNPKYINYLAPIVTYVLTIFAGTGHTAFSMIPVIVEVAKGENIRPSVPLSIAVVASQIAITASPVSAAVIYMTGVLEPCLLYTSPSPR
;
A
#
# COMPACT_ATOMS: atom_id res chain seq x y z
N PHE A 1 27.90 -21.49 16.90
CA PHE A 1 27.69 -21.64 15.44
C PHE A 1 26.28 -21.17 15.02
N MET A 2 25.24 -21.54 15.75
CA MET A 2 23.85 -21.16 15.42
C MET A 2 23.61 -19.63 15.42
N SER A 3 24.20 -18.90 16.37
CA SER A 3 24.05 -17.43 16.46
C SER A 3 24.68 -16.67 15.29
N ILE A 4 25.83 -17.13 14.78
CA ILE A 4 26.53 -16.47 13.65
C ILE A 4 25.73 -16.64 12.35
N MET A 5 25.19 -17.82 12.10
CA MET A 5 24.34 -18.11 10.94
C MET A 5 23.09 -17.23 10.94
N VAL A 6 22.42 -17.09 12.08
CA VAL A 6 21.22 -16.24 12.21
C VAL A 6 21.56 -14.77 11.97
N ILE A 7 22.69 -14.29 12.50
CA ILE A 7 23.14 -12.91 12.26
C ILE A 7 23.41 -12.67 10.78
N LEU A 8 24.06 -13.62 10.10
CA LEU A 8 24.34 -13.51 8.67
C LEU A 8 23.05 -13.48 7.83
N GLN A 9 22.06 -14.29 8.20
CA GLN A 9 20.73 -14.31 7.55
C GLN A 9 20.01 -12.98 7.70
N ILE A 10 20.05 -12.38 8.90
CA ILE A 10 19.45 -11.07 9.17
C ILE A 10 20.15 -9.97 8.36
N ILE A 11 21.48 -10.01 8.26
CA ILE A 11 22.26 -9.04 7.47
C ILE A 11 21.88 -9.11 6.00
N VAL A 12 21.78 -10.31 5.43
CA VAL A 12 21.38 -10.51 4.02
C VAL A 12 19.95 -10.01 3.80
N LEU A 13 19.04 -10.34 4.71
CA LEU A 13 17.64 -9.88 4.63
C LEU A 13 17.55 -8.35 4.65
N LEU A 14 18.19 -7.72 5.63
CA LEU A 14 18.18 -6.25 5.75
C LEU A 14 18.88 -5.58 4.57
N GLY A 15 19.97 -6.16 4.07
CA GLY A 15 20.67 -5.70 2.88
C GLY A 15 19.78 -5.76 1.62
N ALA A 16 19.07 -6.86 1.42
CA ALA A 16 18.13 -7.01 0.30
C ALA A 16 16.99 -5.98 0.39
N ILE A 17 16.43 -5.76 1.58
CA ILE A 17 15.40 -4.74 1.81
C ILE A 17 15.95 -3.33 1.50
N PHE A 18 17.14 -3.00 2.01
CA PHE A 18 17.76 -1.70 1.81
C PHE A 18 18.03 -1.42 0.32
N ILE A 19 18.58 -2.40 -0.41
CA ILE A 19 18.81 -2.30 -1.85
C ILE A 19 17.47 -2.18 -2.59
N GLY A 20 16.47 -2.97 -2.22
CA GLY A 20 15.14 -2.91 -2.81
C GLY A 20 14.49 -1.54 -2.67
N VAL A 21 14.55 -0.95 -1.49
CA VAL A 21 14.01 0.40 -1.23
C VAL A 21 14.76 1.47 -2.03
N ARG A 22 16.08 1.33 -2.20
CA ARG A 22 16.88 2.26 -3.01
C ARG A 22 16.57 2.19 -4.50
N LEU A 23 16.34 1.00 -5.03
CA LEU A 23 16.01 0.79 -6.45
C LEU A 23 14.58 1.22 -6.78
N GLY A 24 13.66 1.09 -5.83
CA GLY A 24 12.25 1.43 -6.01
C GLY A 24 11.53 0.56 -7.05
N GLY A 25 10.21 0.71 -7.16
CA GLY A 25 9.40 0.04 -8.18
C GLY A 25 9.67 -1.47 -8.31
N ILE A 26 9.91 -1.92 -9.54
CA ILE A 26 10.23 -3.33 -9.87
C ILE A 26 11.53 -3.82 -9.20
N GLY A 27 12.45 -2.89 -8.90
CA GLY A 27 13.73 -3.20 -8.24
C GLY A 27 13.59 -3.88 -6.88
N ILE A 28 12.49 -3.63 -6.15
CA ILE A 28 12.18 -4.31 -4.88
C ILE A 28 12.01 -5.81 -5.11
N GLY A 29 11.32 -6.21 -6.18
CA GLY A 29 11.14 -7.63 -6.53
C GLY A 29 12.45 -8.31 -6.88
N TYR A 30 13.30 -7.67 -7.67
CA TYR A 30 14.63 -8.21 -8.02
C TYR A 30 15.55 -8.33 -6.81
N ALA A 31 15.58 -7.32 -5.94
CA ALA A 31 16.37 -7.35 -4.71
C ALA A 31 15.88 -8.44 -3.75
N GLY A 32 14.55 -8.60 -3.62
CA GLY A 32 13.95 -9.68 -2.83
C GLY A 32 14.31 -11.06 -3.39
N GLY A 33 14.16 -11.26 -4.69
CA GLY A 33 14.53 -12.50 -5.39
C GLY A 33 16.02 -12.85 -5.22
N ALA A 34 16.91 -11.86 -5.40
CA ALA A 34 18.34 -12.05 -5.16
C ALA A 34 18.64 -12.40 -3.70
N GLY A 35 17.95 -11.75 -2.74
CA GLY A 35 18.07 -12.07 -1.31
C GLY A 35 17.68 -13.51 -1.01
N VAL A 36 16.57 -13.99 -1.57
CA VAL A 36 16.12 -15.39 -1.41
C VAL A 36 17.12 -16.38 -2.02
N LEU A 37 17.68 -16.07 -3.20
CA LEU A 37 18.71 -16.91 -3.81
C LEU A 37 19.97 -17.01 -2.94
N VAL A 38 20.44 -15.89 -2.38
CA VAL A 38 21.59 -15.90 -1.47
C VAL A 38 21.29 -16.70 -0.20
N LEU A 39 20.11 -16.53 0.40
CA LEU A 39 19.70 -17.27 1.58
C LEU A 39 19.58 -18.79 1.31
N GLY A 40 19.01 -19.17 0.16
CA GLY A 40 18.83 -20.56 -0.22
C GLY A 40 20.13 -21.25 -0.64
N LEU A 41 20.90 -20.65 -1.56
CA LEU A 41 22.09 -21.27 -2.14
C LEU A 41 23.32 -21.14 -1.25
N CYS A 42 23.54 -19.97 -0.62
CA CYS A 42 24.76 -19.74 0.18
C CYS A 42 24.58 -20.16 1.65
N LEU A 43 23.40 -19.99 2.22
CA LEU A 43 23.12 -20.30 3.63
C LEU A 43 22.33 -21.61 3.81
N GLY A 44 21.95 -22.29 2.73
CA GLY A 44 21.31 -23.61 2.76
C GLY A 44 19.93 -23.58 3.44
N MET A 45 19.26 -22.43 3.48
CA MET A 45 17.91 -22.32 4.03
C MET A 45 16.92 -23.07 3.16
N LYS A 46 16.15 -23.98 3.78
CA LYS A 46 15.04 -24.62 3.09
C LYS A 46 13.88 -23.64 3.01
N PRO A 47 13.25 -23.47 1.83
CA PRO A 47 12.04 -22.65 1.71
C PRO A 47 10.97 -23.23 2.64
N GLY A 48 10.32 -22.33 3.40
CA GLY A 48 9.17 -22.69 4.23
C GLY A 48 7.92 -22.94 3.39
N ASN A 49 6.79 -23.10 4.04
CA ASN A 49 5.53 -23.24 3.34
C ASN A 49 5.22 -21.94 2.59
N ILE A 50 5.11 -22.01 1.27
CA ILE A 50 4.79 -20.86 0.42
C ILE A 50 3.27 -20.69 0.46
N PRO A 51 2.74 -19.54 0.92
CA PRO A 51 1.30 -19.30 0.98
C PRO A 51 0.76 -18.95 -0.43
N TRP A 52 0.62 -19.93 -1.28
CA TRP A 52 0.18 -19.77 -2.67
C TRP A 52 -1.19 -19.09 -2.79
N ASP A 53 -2.11 -19.40 -1.87
CA ASP A 53 -3.44 -18.80 -1.86
C ASP A 53 -3.37 -17.28 -1.70
N VAL A 54 -2.54 -16.80 -0.77
CA VAL A 54 -2.33 -15.36 -0.53
C VAL A 54 -1.67 -14.69 -1.73
N ILE A 55 -0.66 -15.33 -2.33
CA ILE A 55 0.05 -14.80 -3.50
C ILE A 55 -0.90 -14.67 -4.70
N LEU A 56 -1.69 -15.70 -4.99
CA LEU A 56 -2.64 -15.68 -6.09
C LEU A 56 -3.75 -14.65 -5.87
N LEU A 57 -4.22 -14.53 -4.64
CA LEU A 57 -5.26 -13.56 -4.28
C LEU A 57 -4.74 -12.11 -4.44
N ILE A 58 -3.54 -11.82 -3.95
CA ILE A 58 -2.90 -10.52 -4.14
C ILE A 58 -2.66 -10.22 -5.63
N ALA A 59 -2.18 -11.21 -6.40
CA ALA A 59 -1.93 -11.05 -7.82
C ALA A 59 -3.23 -10.75 -8.59
N SER A 60 -4.34 -11.44 -8.29
CA SER A 60 -5.63 -11.19 -8.92
C SER A 60 -6.18 -9.79 -8.63
N VAL A 61 -6.04 -9.33 -7.39
CA VAL A 61 -6.45 -7.98 -6.98
C VAL A 61 -5.61 -6.91 -7.68
N ILE A 62 -4.28 -7.09 -7.75
CA ILE A 62 -3.41 -6.15 -8.47
C ILE A 62 -3.76 -6.10 -9.94
N ALA A 63 -4.04 -7.24 -10.57
CA ALA A 63 -4.46 -7.31 -11.97
C ALA A 63 -5.77 -6.55 -12.19
N ALA A 64 -6.77 -6.73 -11.32
CA ALA A 64 -8.04 -6.02 -11.40
C ALA A 64 -7.88 -4.50 -11.25
N ILE A 65 -7.07 -4.05 -10.29
CA ILE A 65 -6.77 -2.62 -10.08
C ILE A 65 -6.04 -2.04 -11.30
N SER A 66 -5.07 -2.77 -11.84
CA SER A 66 -4.32 -2.34 -13.04
C SER A 66 -5.23 -2.22 -14.26
N ALA A 67 -6.16 -3.14 -14.44
CA ALA A 67 -7.18 -3.08 -15.49
C ALA A 67 -8.09 -1.84 -15.33
N MET A 68 -8.53 -1.55 -14.10
CA MET A 68 -9.32 -0.35 -13.80
C MET A 68 -8.53 0.93 -14.09
N GLN A 69 -7.24 0.97 -13.78
CA GLN A 69 -6.37 2.12 -14.07
C GLN A 69 -6.21 2.33 -15.58
N LEU A 70 -5.97 1.25 -16.34
CA LEU A 70 -5.87 1.31 -17.79
C LEU A 70 -7.18 1.75 -18.47
N ALA A 71 -8.33 1.35 -17.89
CA ALA A 71 -9.64 1.77 -18.36
C ALA A 71 -9.98 3.25 -18.02
N GLY A 72 -9.09 3.98 -17.35
CA GLY A 72 -9.33 5.37 -16.97
C GLY A 72 -10.19 5.55 -15.71
N GLY A 73 -10.54 4.48 -15.01
CA GLY A 73 -11.39 4.55 -13.81
C GLY A 73 -10.79 5.38 -12.69
N LEU A 74 -9.47 5.28 -12.48
CA LEU A 74 -8.79 6.09 -11.48
C LEU A 74 -8.79 7.57 -11.86
N GLN A 75 -8.58 7.92 -13.13
CA GLN A 75 -8.64 9.29 -13.62
C GLN A 75 -10.02 9.91 -13.42
N TYR A 76 -11.08 9.12 -13.63
CA TYR A 76 -12.44 9.57 -13.39
C TYR A 76 -12.70 9.86 -11.91
N LEU A 77 -12.23 9.01 -11.01
CA LEU A 77 -12.32 9.22 -9.57
C LEU A 77 -11.55 10.47 -9.12
N VAL A 78 -10.35 10.68 -9.67
CA VAL A 78 -9.54 11.89 -9.43
C VAL A 78 -10.28 13.13 -9.93
N TYR A 79 -10.89 13.08 -11.11
CA TYR A 79 -11.69 14.18 -11.65
C TYR A 79 -12.90 14.56 -10.75
N ILE A 80 -13.59 13.58 -10.19
CA ILE A 80 -14.65 13.84 -9.21
C ILE A 80 -14.08 14.49 -7.95
N ALA A 81 -12.95 14.00 -7.46
CA ALA A 81 -12.26 14.54 -6.30
C ALA A 81 -11.82 15.99 -6.51
N GLU A 82 -11.27 16.31 -7.67
CA GLU A 82 -10.93 17.66 -8.11
C GLU A 82 -12.15 18.59 -8.06
N LYS A 83 -13.25 18.17 -8.66
CA LYS A 83 -14.49 18.95 -8.69
C LYS A 83 -15.02 19.27 -7.29
N ILE A 84 -14.87 18.34 -6.35
CA ILE A 84 -15.26 18.54 -4.95
C ILE A 84 -14.34 19.56 -4.27
N LEU A 85 -13.03 19.46 -4.47
CA LEU A 85 -12.04 20.38 -3.91
C LEU A 85 -12.20 21.80 -4.43
N TYR A 86 -12.40 21.98 -5.75
CA TYR A 86 -12.61 23.29 -6.36
C TYR A 86 -13.94 23.95 -5.95
N LYS A 87 -14.95 23.16 -5.57
CA LYS A 87 -16.24 23.71 -5.15
C LYS A 87 -16.18 24.41 -3.78
N ASN A 88 -15.29 23.94 -2.89
CA ASN A 88 -15.16 24.47 -1.52
C ASN A 88 -13.69 24.65 -1.11
N PRO A 89 -12.96 25.56 -1.77
CA PRO A 89 -11.52 25.68 -1.58
C PRO A 89 -11.12 26.14 -0.18
N LYS A 90 -11.98 26.93 0.51
CA LYS A 90 -11.74 27.40 1.89
C LYS A 90 -11.59 26.27 2.91
N TYR A 91 -12.20 25.12 2.66
CA TYR A 91 -12.18 23.96 3.56
C TYR A 91 -11.14 22.91 3.13
N ILE A 92 -10.17 23.28 2.31
CA ILE A 92 -9.20 22.34 1.75
C ILE A 92 -8.45 21.52 2.81
N ASN A 93 -8.17 22.10 3.98
CA ASN A 93 -7.48 21.41 5.06
C ASN A 93 -8.24 20.19 5.61
N TYR A 94 -9.57 20.22 5.53
CA TYR A 94 -10.44 19.12 5.94
C TYR A 94 -10.88 18.25 4.76
N LEU A 95 -11.13 18.90 3.64
CA LEU A 95 -11.67 18.22 2.45
C LEU A 95 -10.62 17.37 1.75
N ALA A 96 -9.38 17.87 1.64
CA ALA A 96 -8.29 17.12 1.00
C ALA A 96 -8.04 15.76 1.67
N PRO A 97 -7.86 15.65 3.01
CA PRO A 97 -7.66 14.35 3.65
C PRO A 97 -8.88 13.42 3.52
N ILE A 98 -10.10 13.95 3.62
CA ILE A 98 -11.32 13.14 3.49
C ILE A 98 -11.43 12.56 2.08
N VAL A 99 -11.27 13.40 1.06
CA VAL A 99 -11.34 12.97 -0.35
C VAL A 99 -10.24 11.97 -0.66
N THR A 100 -9.00 12.24 -0.23
CA THR A 100 -7.87 11.34 -0.44
C THR A 100 -8.06 10.01 0.30
N TYR A 101 -8.61 10.03 1.50
CA TYR A 101 -8.95 8.85 2.28
C TYR A 101 -9.96 7.95 1.55
N VAL A 102 -11.07 8.52 1.13
CA VAL A 102 -12.12 7.79 0.39
C VAL A 102 -11.57 7.23 -0.94
N LEU A 103 -10.83 8.05 -1.68
CA LEU A 103 -10.22 7.64 -2.93
C LEU A 103 -9.25 6.45 -2.74
N THR A 104 -8.47 6.47 -1.67
CA THR A 104 -7.52 5.41 -1.34
C THR A 104 -8.22 4.13 -0.91
N ILE A 105 -9.36 4.18 -0.21
CA ILE A 105 -10.16 3.00 0.12
C ILE A 105 -10.58 2.27 -1.16
N PHE A 106 -11.09 3.00 -2.16
CA PHE A 106 -11.53 2.41 -3.42
C PHE A 106 -10.37 1.91 -4.29
N ALA A 107 -9.26 2.61 -4.28
CA ALA A 107 -8.09 2.24 -5.08
C ALA A 107 -7.21 1.15 -4.44
N GLY A 108 -7.31 0.95 -3.12
CA GLY A 108 -6.53 -0.05 -2.40
C GLY A 108 -5.03 0.22 -2.30
N THR A 109 -4.55 1.36 -2.83
CA THR A 109 -3.13 1.71 -2.87
C THR A 109 -2.87 3.15 -2.47
N GLY A 110 -1.79 3.40 -1.72
CA GLY A 110 -1.38 4.76 -1.33
C GLY A 110 -0.92 5.65 -2.50
N HIS A 111 -0.69 5.06 -3.66
CA HIS A 111 -0.26 5.81 -4.87
C HIS A 111 -1.32 6.79 -5.38
N THR A 112 -2.58 6.60 -5.04
CA THR A 112 -3.67 7.53 -5.36
C THR A 112 -3.47 8.91 -4.72
N ALA A 113 -2.82 8.97 -3.56
CA ALA A 113 -2.47 10.24 -2.92
C ALA A 113 -1.54 11.08 -3.80
N PHE A 114 -0.59 10.44 -4.50
CA PHE A 114 0.34 11.15 -5.38
C PHE A 114 -0.36 11.81 -6.56
N SER A 115 -1.43 11.22 -7.08
CA SER A 115 -2.25 11.82 -8.14
C SER A 115 -3.01 13.05 -7.65
N MET A 116 -3.30 13.14 -6.35
CA MET A 116 -3.99 14.28 -5.75
C MET A 116 -3.06 15.42 -5.32
N ILE A 117 -1.74 15.17 -5.21
CA ILE A 117 -0.77 16.19 -4.80
C ILE A 117 -0.86 17.47 -5.62
N PRO A 118 -0.78 17.43 -6.97
CA PRO A 118 -0.83 18.64 -7.78
C PRO A 118 -2.13 19.41 -7.59
N VAL A 119 -3.25 18.72 -7.49
CA VAL A 119 -4.58 19.31 -7.29
C VAL A 119 -4.67 20.04 -5.95
N ILE A 120 -4.25 19.38 -4.86
CA ILE A 120 -4.26 19.98 -3.53
C ILE A 120 -3.36 21.22 -3.48
N VAL A 121 -2.20 21.16 -4.12
CA VAL A 121 -1.26 22.29 -4.18
C VAL A 121 -1.85 23.48 -4.94
N GLU A 122 -2.51 23.21 -6.07
CA GLU A 122 -3.12 24.26 -6.91
C GLU A 122 -4.28 24.96 -6.17
N VAL A 123 -5.19 24.17 -5.60
CA VAL A 123 -6.32 24.73 -4.84
C VAL A 123 -5.85 25.48 -3.60
N ALA A 124 -4.86 24.98 -2.87
CA ALA A 124 -4.32 25.66 -1.69
C ALA A 124 -3.64 26.98 -2.04
N LYS A 125 -2.91 27.04 -3.15
CA LYS A 125 -2.30 28.29 -3.65
C LYS A 125 -3.34 29.32 -4.07
N GLY A 126 -4.45 28.90 -4.67
CA GLY A 126 -5.55 29.78 -5.04
C GLY A 126 -6.17 30.51 -3.87
N GLU A 127 -6.19 29.90 -2.70
CA GLU A 127 -6.73 30.49 -1.44
C GLU A 127 -5.65 31.08 -0.51
N ASN A 128 -4.40 31.24 -0.96
CA ASN A 128 -3.28 31.70 -0.13
C ASN A 128 -3.02 30.84 1.12
N ILE A 129 -3.41 29.57 1.11
CA ILE A 129 -3.16 28.60 2.17
C ILE A 129 -1.81 27.91 1.88
N ARG A 130 -0.99 27.72 2.92
CA ARG A 130 0.27 26.96 2.75
C ARG A 130 -0.06 25.52 2.37
N PRO A 131 0.38 25.04 1.20
CA PRO A 131 0.01 23.70 0.71
C PRO A 131 0.57 22.56 1.56
N SER A 132 1.61 22.81 2.37
CA SER A 132 2.23 21.79 3.21
C SER A 132 1.26 21.18 4.24
N VAL A 133 0.32 21.96 4.76
CA VAL A 133 -0.62 21.49 5.79
C VAL A 133 -1.64 20.50 5.21
N PRO A 134 -2.48 20.88 4.20
CA PRO A 134 -3.45 19.94 3.65
C PRO A 134 -2.78 18.73 2.98
N LEU A 135 -1.58 18.93 2.41
CA LEU A 135 -0.83 17.87 1.76
C LEU A 135 -0.34 16.81 2.74
N SER A 136 0.28 17.23 3.85
CA SER A 136 0.78 16.30 4.87
C SER A 136 -0.35 15.48 5.49
N ILE A 137 -1.48 16.13 5.81
CA ILE A 137 -2.64 15.44 6.38
C ILE A 137 -3.26 14.48 5.35
N ALA A 138 -3.36 14.88 4.09
CA ALA A 138 -3.88 14.01 3.02
C ALA A 138 -3.01 12.77 2.79
N VAL A 139 -1.68 12.91 2.81
CA VAL A 139 -0.76 11.77 2.69
C VAL A 139 -0.88 10.83 3.88
N VAL A 140 -0.93 11.34 5.10
CA VAL A 140 -1.14 10.50 6.30
C VAL A 140 -2.50 9.80 6.24
N ALA A 141 -3.57 10.51 5.86
CA ALA A 141 -4.89 9.94 5.71
C ALA A 141 -4.91 8.80 4.68
N SER A 142 -4.20 8.93 3.56
CA SER A 142 -4.10 7.87 2.55
C SER A 142 -3.39 6.62 3.09
N GLN A 143 -2.35 6.77 3.91
CA GLN A 143 -1.67 5.62 4.51
C GLN A 143 -2.56 4.87 5.50
N ILE A 144 -3.34 5.59 6.29
CA ILE A 144 -4.34 4.98 7.20
C ILE A 144 -5.47 4.32 6.38
N ALA A 145 -5.89 4.93 5.28
CA ALA A 145 -6.94 4.40 4.41
C ALA A 145 -6.59 3.04 3.79
N ILE A 146 -5.31 2.73 3.59
CA ILE A 146 -4.86 1.41 3.11
C ILE A 146 -5.32 0.30 4.06
N THR A 147 -5.28 0.53 5.36
CA THR A 147 -5.72 -0.47 6.37
C THR A 147 -7.24 -0.62 6.41
N ALA A 148 -7.98 0.38 5.96
CA ALA A 148 -9.43 0.34 5.87
C ALA A 148 -9.94 -0.17 4.50
N SER A 149 -9.05 -0.33 3.53
CA SER A 149 -9.41 -0.78 2.18
C SER A 149 -9.55 -2.30 2.10
N PRO A 150 -10.71 -2.83 1.71
CA PRO A 150 -10.90 -4.28 1.54
C PRO A 150 -10.10 -4.84 0.36
N VAL A 151 -9.59 -3.99 -0.51
CA VAL A 151 -8.83 -4.34 -1.73
C VAL A 151 -7.31 -4.29 -1.48
N SER A 152 -6.89 -3.80 -0.32
CA SER A 152 -5.47 -3.71 0.02
C SER A 152 -4.86 -5.09 0.27
N ALA A 153 -3.69 -5.33 -0.34
CA ALA A 153 -2.93 -6.57 -0.14
C ALA A 153 -2.60 -6.84 1.35
N ALA A 154 -2.35 -5.77 2.12
CA ALA A 154 -2.07 -5.89 3.56
C ALA A 154 -3.29 -6.40 4.34
N VAL A 155 -4.48 -5.88 4.04
CA VAL A 155 -5.74 -6.30 4.69
C VAL A 155 -6.09 -7.73 4.30
N ILE A 156 -5.94 -8.09 3.04
CA ILE A 156 -6.20 -9.44 2.54
C ILE A 156 -5.28 -10.46 3.24
N TYR A 157 -3.99 -10.15 3.38
CA TYR A 157 -3.07 -11.00 4.12
C TYR A 157 -3.48 -11.15 5.60
N MET A 158 -3.80 -10.04 6.26
CA MET A 158 -4.21 -10.04 7.67
C MET A 158 -5.51 -10.80 7.90
N THR A 159 -6.49 -10.68 7.01
CA THR A 159 -7.73 -11.46 7.10
C THR A 159 -7.46 -12.96 7.01
N GLY A 160 -6.61 -13.39 6.07
CA GLY A 160 -6.22 -14.79 5.94
C GLY A 160 -5.50 -15.36 7.17
N VAL A 161 -4.71 -14.53 7.87
CA VAL A 161 -4.03 -14.94 9.11
C VAL A 161 -4.98 -14.93 10.31
N LEU A 162 -5.92 -13.98 10.36
CA LEU A 162 -6.86 -13.83 11.50
C LEU A 162 -8.09 -14.73 11.38
N GLU A 163 -8.43 -15.20 10.18
CA GLU A 163 -9.60 -16.06 9.95
C GLU A 163 -9.63 -17.31 10.88
N PRO A 164 -8.54 -18.07 11.07
CA PRO A 164 -8.51 -19.17 12.01
C PRO A 164 -8.69 -18.72 13.47
N CYS A 165 -8.26 -17.50 13.83
CA CYS A 165 -8.44 -16.94 15.16
C CYS A 165 -9.89 -16.50 15.42
N LEU A 166 -10.55 -15.93 14.41
CA LEU A 166 -11.96 -15.49 14.49
C LEU A 166 -12.94 -16.68 14.55
N LEU A 167 -12.64 -17.77 13.86
CA LEU A 167 -13.41 -19.01 13.94
C LEU A 167 -13.38 -19.62 15.35
N TYR A 168 -12.31 -19.36 16.12
CA TYR A 168 -12.19 -19.87 17.50
C TYR A 168 -12.93 -18.99 18.53
N THR A 169 -13.20 -17.72 18.20
CA THR A 169 -13.86 -16.76 19.10
C THR A 169 -15.34 -16.55 18.79
N SER A 170 -15.82 -16.97 17.62
CA SER A 170 -17.24 -16.93 17.29
C SER A 170 -17.92 -18.20 17.77
N PRO A 171 -18.88 -18.13 18.74
CA PRO A 171 -19.70 -19.29 19.06
C PRO A 171 -20.51 -19.66 17.82
N SER A 172 -20.14 -20.80 17.21
CA SER A 172 -20.92 -21.37 16.11
C SER A 172 -22.36 -21.56 16.60
N PRO A 173 -23.36 -20.97 15.94
CA PRO A 173 -24.74 -21.35 16.20
C PRO A 173 -24.91 -22.81 15.74
N ARG A 174 -25.12 -23.69 16.70
CA ARG A 174 -25.60 -25.03 16.42
C ARG A 174 -27.07 -24.98 16.04
#